data_025e624198015ee5508550fa1c973bea
#
_entry.id   025e624198015ee5508550fa1c973bea
#
_cell.length_a   1.000
_cell.length_b   1.000
_cell.length_c   1.000
_cell.angle_alpha   90.00
_cell.angle_beta   90.00
_cell.angle_gamma   90.00
#
_symmetry.space_group_name_H-M   'P 1'
#
loop_
_entity.id
_entity.type
_entity.pdbx_description
1 polymer ?
#
loop_
_entity_poly.entity_id
_entity_poly.type
_entity_poly.pdbx_seq_one_letter_code
_entity_poly.pdbx_strand_id
1 'polypeptide(L)'
;MNLKKLPTTTLAALICFTTFSCKNKGKNGDSTAAAASYGTNFGPGDAAAYNRYGSGSNISLPTRQAGASFNNSSKGEFPPVYFPFDSFEVSNSEQAKIQEIASYARSQGKELIVAGFTDDVGTEEYNRGLGDRRALAVRTALMNRGVSGNKIQTVSFGEEMPADPSNPSSGRNRRVEFGIVR
;
A
#
# COMPACT_ATOMS: atom_id res chain seq x y z
N MET A 1 -37.25 39.46 31.41
CA MET A 1 -38.65 39.48 30.91
C MET A 1 -38.63 39.72 29.40
N ASN A 2 -39.33 38.91 28.70
CA ASN A 2 -39.66 38.80 27.26
C ASN A 2 -38.93 37.70 26.47
N LEU A 3 -39.53 36.51 26.56
CA LEU A 3 -39.39 35.45 25.58
C LEU A 3 -40.04 35.89 24.25
N LYS A 4 -39.29 35.89 23.15
CA LYS A 4 -39.85 35.93 21.81
C LYS A 4 -39.76 34.55 21.18
N LYS A 5 -40.93 33.97 20.92
CA LYS A 5 -41.18 32.68 20.26
C LYS A 5 -40.74 32.76 18.80
N LEU A 6 -39.98 31.74 18.31
CA LEU A 6 -39.78 31.50 16.89
C LEU A 6 -40.85 30.57 16.34
N PRO A 7 -41.36 30.80 15.14
CA PRO A 7 -42.28 29.89 14.49
C PRO A 7 -41.58 28.75 13.78
N THR A 8 -42.08 27.54 13.98
CA THR A 8 -41.78 26.30 13.28
C THR A 8 -42.38 26.34 11.88
N THR A 9 -41.56 26.34 10.84
CA THR A 9 -41.97 26.06 9.46
C THR A 9 -41.54 24.64 9.08
N THR A 10 -42.52 23.77 9.02
CA THR A 10 -42.44 22.42 8.44
C THR A 10 -42.35 22.53 6.92
N LEU A 11 -41.21 22.09 6.32
CA LEU A 11 -41.11 21.92 4.87
C LEU A 11 -41.10 20.43 4.55
N ALA A 12 -42.23 19.95 4.01
CA ALA A 12 -42.37 18.59 3.47
C ALA A 12 -41.67 18.52 2.12
N ALA A 13 -40.60 17.71 2.03
CA ALA A 13 -39.94 17.41 0.77
C ALA A 13 -40.48 16.09 0.21
N LEU A 14 -41.10 16.21 -0.93
CA LEU A 14 -41.72 15.16 -1.76
C LEU A 14 -40.59 14.32 -2.39
N ILE A 15 -40.53 13.04 -2.04
CA ILE A 15 -39.54 12.09 -2.62
C ILE A 15 -40.17 11.52 -3.91
N CYS A 16 -39.67 11.93 -5.06
CA CYS A 16 -39.95 11.30 -6.34
C CYS A 16 -38.97 10.12 -6.56
N PHE A 17 -39.49 8.89 -6.41
CA PHE A 17 -38.86 7.68 -6.89
C PHE A 17 -39.08 7.56 -8.41
N THR A 18 -38.03 7.80 -9.18
CA THR A 18 -37.99 7.38 -10.59
C THR A 18 -37.11 6.14 -10.72
N THR A 19 -37.76 4.99 -10.91
CA THR A 19 -37.14 3.76 -11.33
C THR A 19 -36.68 3.88 -12.77
N PHE A 20 -35.36 3.95 -13.00
CA PHE A 20 -34.78 3.89 -14.32
C PHE A 20 -34.24 2.48 -14.57
N SER A 21 -35.04 1.68 -15.25
CA SER A 21 -34.63 0.37 -15.80
C SER A 21 -34.02 0.62 -17.17
N CYS A 22 -32.71 0.50 -17.29
CA CYS A 22 -32.05 0.45 -18.59
C CYS A 22 -31.36 -0.89 -18.79
N LYS A 23 -32.04 -1.74 -19.59
CA LYS A 23 -31.50 -2.90 -20.27
C LYS A 23 -30.66 -2.39 -21.44
N ASN A 24 -29.33 -2.53 -21.40
CA ASN A 24 -28.52 -2.25 -22.57
C ASN A 24 -27.65 -3.44 -22.97
N LYS A 25 -27.85 -3.81 -24.24
CA LYS A 25 -27.18 -4.88 -24.96
C LYS A 25 -26.17 -4.23 -25.91
N GLY A 26 -24.91 -4.52 -25.73
CA GLY A 26 -23.93 -4.69 -26.81
C GLY A 26 -23.22 -3.47 -27.36
N LYS A 27 -21.93 -3.67 -27.47
CA LYS A 27 -20.90 -3.25 -28.45
C LYS A 27 -19.87 -2.22 -28.00
N ASN A 28 -18.65 -2.75 -27.95
CA ASN A 28 -17.36 -2.17 -28.38
C ASN A 28 -17.16 -0.64 -28.28
N GLY A 29 -16.14 -0.27 -27.56
CA GLY A 29 -15.33 0.90 -27.91
C GLY A 29 -15.23 1.93 -26.81
N ASP A 30 -14.02 2.08 -26.40
CA ASP A 30 -13.41 3.34 -26.00
C ASP A 30 -13.33 3.69 -24.52
N SER A 31 -12.10 3.90 -24.19
CA SER A 31 -11.49 4.35 -22.97
C SER A 31 -12.06 5.64 -22.43
N THR A 32 -12.56 5.63 -21.20
CA THR A 32 -12.49 6.79 -20.31
C THR A 32 -12.40 6.33 -18.86
N ALA A 33 -11.50 6.98 -18.13
CA ALA A 33 -11.06 6.75 -16.78
C ALA A 33 -12.17 6.41 -15.78
N ALA A 34 -12.21 5.16 -15.34
CA ALA A 34 -12.91 4.77 -14.13
C ALA A 34 -11.93 4.87 -12.96
N ALA A 35 -12.26 5.71 -11.98
CA ALA A 35 -11.59 5.72 -10.70
C ALA A 35 -11.61 4.31 -10.12
N ALA A 36 -10.46 3.67 -10.07
CA ALA A 36 -10.30 2.32 -9.56
C ALA A 36 -10.52 2.32 -8.05
N SER A 37 -11.68 1.82 -7.64
CA SER A 37 -11.89 1.31 -6.29
C SER A 37 -10.94 0.12 -6.11
N TYR A 38 -9.85 0.31 -5.36
CA TYR A 38 -8.93 -0.76 -5.01
C TYR A 38 -9.58 -1.67 -3.97
N GLY A 39 -10.37 -2.63 -4.44
CA GLY A 39 -10.82 -3.75 -3.64
C GLY A 39 -9.64 -4.72 -3.43
N THR A 40 -9.13 -4.80 -2.22
CA THR A 40 -8.08 -5.72 -1.79
C THR A 40 -8.65 -7.11 -1.56
N ASN A 41 -8.94 -7.86 -2.63
CA ASN A 41 -9.24 -9.29 -2.55
C ASN A 41 -8.20 -10.05 -3.38
N PHE A 42 -7.01 -10.25 -2.79
CA PHE A 42 -6.03 -11.20 -3.30
C PHE A 42 -6.08 -12.45 -2.43
N GLY A 43 -6.60 -13.55 -2.99
CA GLY A 43 -6.55 -14.85 -2.36
C GLY A 43 -5.14 -15.45 -2.36
N PRO A 44 -4.82 -16.35 -1.43
CA PRO A 44 -3.54 -17.06 -1.45
C PRO A 44 -3.50 -17.94 -2.70
N GLY A 45 -2.55 -17.65 -3.61
CA GLY A 45 -2.31 -18.46 -4.80
C GLY A 45 -2.41 -17.75 -6.15
N ASP A 46 -2.74 -16.46 -6.22
CA ASP A 46 -2.91 -15.76 -7.49
C ASP A 46 -1.57 -15.25 -8.07
N ALA A 47 -0.74 -16.16 -8.57
CA ALA A 47 0.39 -15.80 -9.43
C ALA A 47 -0.07 -15.04 -10.71
N ALA A 48 -1.34 -15.17 -11.09
CA ALA A 48 -1.95 -14.42 -12.19
C ALA A 48 -2.18 -12.93 -11.86
N ALA A 49 -2.25 -12.55 -10.58
CA ALA A 49 -2.37 -11.16 -10.18
C ALA A 49 -1.08 -10.36 -10.45
N TYR A 50 0.08 -11.02 -10.38
CA TYR A 50 1.38 -10.41 -10.71
C TYR A 50 1.44 -9.91 -12.16
N ASN A 51 0.91 -10.69 -13.11
CA ASN A 51 0.88 -10.31 -14.52
C ASN A 51 -0.17 -9.23 -14.86
N ARG A 52 -1.19 -9.04 -14.03
CA ARG A 52 -2.23 -8.04 -14.28
C ARG A 52 -1.80 -6.63 -13.84
N TYR A 53 -0.87 -6.53 -12.90
CA TYR A 53 -0.27 -5.25 -12.48
C TYR A 53 0.91 -4.80 -13.38
N GLY A 54 1.51 -5.72 -14.13
CA GLY A 54 2.69 -5.45 -14.98
C GLY A 54 2.38 -4.96 -16.40
N SER A 55 1.13 -5.00 -16.87
CA SER A 55 0.86 -4.80 -18.30
C SER A 55 0.15 -3.49 -18.66
N GLY A 56 0.01 -2.51 -17.79
CA GLY A 56 -0.81 -1.35 -18.15
C GLY A 56 -0.55 -0.02 -17.47
N SER A 57 0.34 0.05 -16.51
CA SER A 57 0.74 1.34 -15.93
C SER A 57 2.23 1.54 -16.08
N ASN A 58 2.66 2.69 -16.60
CA ASN A 58 4.05 3.15 -16.65
C ASN A 58 4.64 3.34 -15.24
N ILE A 59 4.41 2.40 -14.34
CA ILE A 59 5.16 2.27 -13.10
C ILE A 59 6.41 1.50 -13.51
N SER A 60 7.38 2.23 -14.00
CA SER A 60 8.75 1.76 -14.15
C SER A 60 9.18 1.22 -12.79
N LEU A 61 9.27 -0.11 -12.67
CA LEU A 61 9.86 -0.76 -11.51
C LEU A 61 11.36 -0.46 -11.53
N PRO A 62 11.88 0.40 -10.67
CA PRO A 62 13.33 0.68 -10.63
C PRO A 62 14.02 -0.37 -9.77
N THR A 63 14.02 -1.62 -10.22
CA THR A 63 14.42 -2.76 -9.39
C THR A 63 15.90 -2.78 -9.02
N ARG A 64 16.78 -2.24 -9.83
CA ARG A 64 18.24 -2.21 -9.51
C ARG A 64 18.69 -0.90 -8.86
N GLN A 65 18.14 0.22 -9.28
CA GLN A 65 18.51 1.53 -8.72
C GLN A 65 17.93 1.72 -7.31
N ALA A 66 16.71 1.26 -7.05
CA ALA A 66 16.10 1.34 -5.72
C ALA A 66 16.85 0.50 -4.68
N GLY A 67 17.36 -0.69 -5.04
CA GLY A 67 18.18 -1.51 -4.16
C GLY A 67 19.52 -0.84 -3.79
N ALA A 68 20.22 -0.28 -4.77
CA ALA A 68 21.46 0.47 -4.54
C ALA A 68 21.19 1.73 -3.71
N SER A 69 20.09 2.44 -3.98
CA SER A 69 19.68 3.61 -3.22
C SER A 69 19.30 3.27 -1.79
N PHE A 70 18.63 2.12 -1.55
CA PHE A 70 18.34 1.65 -0.20
C PHE A 70 19.61 1.38 0.60
N ASN A 71 20.61 0.74 0.00
CA ASN A 71 21.89 0.47 0.68
C ASN A 71 22.66 1.74 1.05
N ASN A 72 22.47 2.82 0.30
CA ASN A 72 23.09 4.14 0.54
C ASN A 72 22.19 5.10 1.34
N SER A 73 20.97 4.72 1.70
CA SER A 73 20.03 5.54 2.47
C SER A 73 20.32 5.52 3.96
N SER A 74 19.74 6.47 4.71
CA SER A 74 19.71 6.40 6.17
C SER A 74 18.73 5.33 6.59
N LYS A 75 19.23 4.23 7.14
CA LYS A 75 18.45 3.11 7.68
C LYS A 75 18.35 3.21 9.19
N GLY A 76 17.32 2.55 9.75
CA GLY A 76 17.18 2.40 11.21
C GLY A 76 16.61 3.61 11.94
N GLU A 77 16.24 4.68 11.23
CA GLU A 77 15.55 5.82 11.84
C GLU A 77 14.12 5.44 12.26
N PHE A 78 13.54 4.42 11.62
CA PHE A 78 12.21 3.91 11.93
C PHE A 78 12.23 2.42 12.25
N PRO A 79 11.38 1.98 13.20
CA PRO A 79 11.23 0.57 13.49
C PRO A 79 10.63 -0.16 12.28
N PRO A 80 11.05 -1.40 12.01
CA PRO A 80 10.49 -2.19 10.92
C PRO A 80 9.01 -2.54 11.17
N VAL A 81 8.27 -2.71 10.08
CA VAL A 81 6.90 -3.23 10.06
C VAL A 81 6.98 -4.73 9.84
N TYR A 82 6.37 -5.52 10.72
CA TYR A 82 6.41 -6.98 10.67
C TYR A 82 5.13 -7.58 10.07
N PHE A 83 5.29 -8.79 9.50
CA PHE A 83 4.21 -9.50 8.83
C PHE A 83 4.04 -10.92 9.36
N PRO A 84 2.80 -11.45 9.38
CA PRO A 84 2.54 -12.87 9.59
C PRO A 84 3.20 -13.73 8.50
N PHE A 85 3.25 -15.04 8.77
CA PHE A 85 3.73 -16.00 7.78
C PHE A 85 2.85 -15.95 6.52
N ASP A 86 3.49 -15.98 5.36
CA ASP A 86 2.85 -15.96 4.03
C ASP A 86 1.81 -14.85 3.83
N SER A 87 2.00 -13.71 4.50
CA SER A 87 1.08 -12.56 4.45
C SER A 87 1.80 -11.28 4.06
N PHE A 88 1.08 -10.42 3.37
CA PHE A 88 1.44 -9.04 3.05
C PHE A 88 0.46 -8.01 3.64
N GLU A 89 -0.47 -8.46 4.48
CA GLU A 89 -1.41 -7.57 5.15
C GLU A 89 -0.76 -6.84 6.32
N VAL A 90 -0.93 -5.51 6.35
CA VAL A 90 -0.46 -4.68 7.45
C VAL A 90 -1.41 -4.81 8.63
N SER A 91 -0.95 -5.44 9.71
CA SER A 91 -1.75 -5.63 10.92
C SER A 91 -2.05 -4.31 11.63
N ASN A 92 -3.11 -4.31 12.45
CA ASN A 92 -3.50 -3.14 13.23
C ASN A 92 -2.42 -2.68 14.21
N SER A 93 -1.62 -3.60 14.74
CA SER A 93 -0.50 -3.30 15.63
C SER A 93 0.61 -2.48 14.96
N GLU A 94 0.75 -2.59 13.63
CA GLU A 94 1.77 -1.91 12.85
C GLU A 94 1.34 -0.51 12.36
N GLN A 95 0.05 -0.19 12.47
CA GLN A 95 -0.52 1.06 11.95
C GLN A 95 0.07 2.32 12.60
N ALA A 96 0.41 2.25 13.88
CA ALA A 96 1.02 3.38 14.61
C ALA A 96 2.41 3.75 14.05
N LYS A 97 3.23 2.75 13.73
CA LYS A 97 4.55 2.95 13.11
C LYS A 97 4.41 3.63 11.74
N ILE A 98 3.48 3.15 10.92
CA ILE A 98 3.23 3.75 9.59
C ILE A 98 2.74 5.19 9.71
N GLN A 99 1.92 5.50 10.74
CA GLN A 99 1.46 6.86 11.00
C GLN A 99 2.62 7.80 11.37
N GLU A 100 3.55 7.35 12.19
CA GLU A 100 4.76 8.10 12.56
C GLU A 100 5.62 8.41 11.35
N ILE A 101 5.92 7.39 10.54
CA ILE A 101 6.70 7.51 9.31
C ILE A 101 6.04 8.47 8.31
N ALA A 102 4.72 8.34 8.12
CA ALA A 102 3.97 9.23 7.24
C ALA A 102 4.04 10.69 7.71
N SER A 103 3.92 10.92 9.01
CA SER A 103 4.02 12.26 9.59
C SER A 103 5.40 12.87 9.39
N TYR A 104 6.46 12.10 9.61
CA TYR A 104 7.83 12.51 9.34
C TYR A 104 8.06 12.85 7.87
N ALA A 105 7.70 11.93 6.97
CA ALA A 105 7.91 12.12 5.53
C ALA A 105 7.22 13.39 5.00
N ARG A 106 6.00 13.67 5.47
CA ARG A 106 5.26 14.88 5.10
C ARG A 106 5.90 16.14 5.68
N SER A 107 6.25 16.14 6.96
CA SER A 107 6.81 17.32 7.63
C SER A 107 8.18 17.71 7.10
N GLN A 108 9.02 16.74 6.80
CA GLN A 108 10.38 16.93 6.30
C GLN A 108 10.48 16.97 4.77
N GLY A 109 9.40 16.65 4.05
CA GLY A 109 9.38 16.58 2.60
C GLY A 109 10.34 15.54 2.02
N LYS A 110 10.74 14.52 2.80
CA LYS A 110 11.73 13.51 2.44
C LYS A 110 11.18 12.45 1.51
N GLU A 111 12.07 11.87 0.71
CA GLU A 111 11.79 10.69 -0.09
C GLU A 111 12.11 9.44 0.72
N LEU A 112 11.24 8.44 0.60
CA LEU A 112 11.34 7.17 1.28
C LEU A 112 11.62 6.03 0.31
N ILE A 113 12.42 5.08 0.75
CA ILE A 113 12.55 3.77 0.11
C ILE A 113 11.97 2.74 1.07
N VAL A 114 11.02 1.96 0.59
CA VAL A 114 10.30 0.93 1.33
C VAL A 114 10.82 -0.42 0.85
N ALA A 115 11.58 -1.11 1.67
CA ALA A 115 12.25 -2.36 1.34
C ALA A 115 11.53 -3.55 1.98
N GLY A 116 11.09 -4.53 1.16
CA GLY A 116 10.39 -5.73 1.61
C GLY A 116 11.31 -6.93 1.72
N PHE A 117 11.17 -7.68 2.81
CA PHE A 117 11.95 -8.87 3.15
C PHE A 117 11.03 -10.03 3.54
N THR A 118 11.54 -11.24 3.35
CA THR A 118 10.85 -12.49 3.73
C THR A 118 11.75 -13.35 4.62
N ASP A 119 11.17 -14.41 5.18
CA ASP A 119 11.94 -15.56 5.66
C ASP A 119 12.40 -16.42 4.46
N ASP A 120 13.12 -17.51 4.72
CA ASP A 120 13.67 -18.43 3.73
C ASP A 120 12.70 -19.53 3.28
N VAL A 121 11.45 -19.49 3.74
CA VAL A 121 10.47 -20.53 3.39
C VAL A 121 9.90 -20.26 2.02
N GLY A 122 10.14 -21.16 1.07
CA GLY A 122 9.66 -21.07 -0.30
C GLY A 122 10.76 -21.01 -1.34
N THR A 123 10.47 -20.50 -2.54
CA THR A 123 11.48 -20.25 -3.57
C THR A 123 11.90 -18.79 -3.56
N GLU A 124 13.12 -18.52 -4.04
CA GLU A 124 13.64 -17.15 -4.16
C GLU A 124 12.70 -16.25 -4.95
N GLU A 125 12.14 -16.73 -6.07
CA GLU A 125 11.21 -15.98 -6.92
C GLU A 125 9.91 -15.67 -6.17
N TYR A 126 9.38 -16.66 -5.44
CA TYR A 126 8.19 -16.45 -4.61
C TYR A 126 8.46 -15.41 -3.53
N ASN A 127 9.57 -15.54 -2.82
CA ASN A 127 9.97 -14.65 -1.73
C ASN A 127 10.25 -13.23 -2.22
N ARG A 128 10.86 -13.08 -3.38
CA ARG A 128 11.01 -11.77 -4.03
C ARG A 128 9.66 -11.14 -4.34
N GLY A 129 8.71 -11.90 -4.89
CA GLY A 129 7.35 -11.45 -5.15
C GLY A 129 6.57 -11.12 -3.87
N LEU A 130 6.75 -11.89 -2.78
CA LEU A 130 6.11 -11.64 -1.49
C LEU A 130 6.67 -10.35 -0.84
N GLY A 131 7.98 -10.14 -0.92
CA GLY A 131 8.64 -8.92 -0.47
C GLY A 131 8.11 -7.68 -1.20
N ASP A 132 7.91 -7.75 -2.52
CA ASP A 132 7.30 -6.67 -3.31
C ASP A 132 5.89 -6.36 -2.85
N ARG A 133 5.04 -7.38 -2.64
CA ARG A 133 3.67 -7.19 -2.15
C ARG A 133 3.64 -6.51 -0.77
N ARG A 134 4.55 -6.88 0.13
CA ARG A 134 4.70 -6.22 1.45
C ARG A 134 5.10 -4.76 1.31
N ALA A 135 6.09 -4.47 0.49
CA ALA A 135 6.54 -3.10 0.23
C ALA A 135 5.41 -2.24 -0.38
N LEU A 136 4.65 -2.78 -1.33
CA LEU A 136 3.50 -2.11 -1.94
C LEU A 136 2.35 -1.87 -0.96
N ALA A 137 2.07 -2.82 -0.06
CA ALA A 137 1.05 -2.66 0.99
C ALA A 137 1.40 -1.50 1.92
N VAL A 138 2.66 -1.42 2.37
CA VAL A 138 3.14 -0.31 3.20
C VAL A 138 3.13 1.01 2.43
N ARG A 139 3.57 1.03 1.16
CA ARG A 139 3.48 2.22 0.30
C ARG A 139 2.05 2.74 0.21
N THR A 140 1.10 1.86 -0.02
CA THR A 140 -0.33 2.22 -0.07
C THR A 140 -0.80 2.79 1.26
N ALA A 141 -0.41 2.19 2.37
CA ALA A 141 -0.74 2.67 3.71
C ALA A 141 -0.16 4.06 4.01
N LEU A 142 1.06 4.37 3.52
CA LEU A 142 1.68 5.70 3.62
C LEU A 142 0.95 6.72 2.73
N MET A 143 0.58 6.35 1.51
CA MET A 143 -0.17 7.21 0.59
C MET A 143 -1.55 7.56 1.14
N ASN A 144 -2.26 6.61 1.75
CA ASN A 144 -3.53 6.84 2.43
C ASN A 144 -3.41 7.81 3.62
N ARG A 145 -2.19 8.02 4.13
CA ARG A 145 -1.86 9.02 5.17
C ARG A 145 -1.29 10.32 4.60
N GLY A 146 -1.40 10.52 3.29
CA GLY A 146 -1.06 11.77 2.61
C GLY A 146 0.42 11.91 2.23
N VAL A 147 1.21 10.85 2.24
CA VAL A 147 2.55 10.87 1.63
C VAL A 147 2.40 10.76 0.12
N SER A 148 3.05 11.66 -0.63
CA SER A 148 2.98 11.66 -2.09
C SER A 148 3.65 10.42 -2.69
N GLY A 149 2.94 9.70 -3.59
CA GLY A 149 3.43 8.44 -4.15
C GLY A 149 4.72 8.56 -4.98
N ASN A 150 5.02 9.74 -5.52
CA ASN A 150 6.27 10.02 -6.24
C ASN A 150 7.48 10.16 -5.30
N LYS A 151 7.24 10.29 -3.98
CA LYS A 151 8.27 10.32 -2.94
C LYS A 151 8.47 8.97 -2.24
N ILE A 152 7.83 7.92 -2.73
CA ILE A 152 7.95 6.57 -2.14
C ILE A 152 8.41 5.61 -3.23
N GLN A 153 9.63 5.11 -3.10
CA GLN A 153 10.16 4.03 -3.91
C GLN A 153 9.98 2.69 -3.17
N THR A 154 9.77 1.61 -3.89
CA THR A 154 9.69 0.26 -3.33
C THR A 154 10.79 -0.62 -3.91
N VAL A 155 11.30 -1.54 -3.10
CA VAL A 155 12.25 -2.57 -3.51
C VAL A 155 11.98 -3.85 -2.72
N SER A 156 12.21 -5.00 -3.33
CA SER A 156 12.20 -6.29 -2.65
C SER A 156 13.59 -6.90 -2.64
N PHE A 157 13.99 -7.41 -1.49
CA PHE A 157 15.16 -8.23 -1.31
C PHE A 157 14.79 -9.71 -1.09
N GLY A 158 13.48 -10.03 -0.97
CA GLY A 158 13.08 -11.39 -0.66
C GLY A 158 13.77 -11.89 0.60
N GLU A 159 14.42 -13.06 0.51
CA GLU A 159 15.15 -13.70 1.59
C GLU A 159 16.65 -13.33 1.66
N GLU A 160 17.17 -12.53 0.70
CA GLU A 160 18.61 -12.28 0.53
C GLU A 160 19.28 -11.58 1.71
N MET A 161 18.52 -10.83 2.53
CA MET A 161 19.05 -10.03 3.64
C MET A 161 18.30 -10.32 4.95
N PRO A 162 18.51 -11.48 5.57
CA PRO A 162 17.85 -11.83 6.82
C PRO A 162 18.28 -10.91 7.98
N ALA A 163 17.31 -10.49 8.80
CA ALA A 163 17.58 -9.78 10.06
C ALA A 163 18.10 -10.74 11.14
N ASP A 164 17.77 -12.01 11.02
CA ASP A 164 18.22 -13.08 11.90
C ASP A 164 18.84 -14.22 11.07
N PRO A 165 20.13 -14.11 10.72
CA PRO A 165 20.81 -15.13 9.91
C PRO A 165 20.96 -16.48 10.62
N SER A 166 20.89 -16.50 11.95
CA SER A 166 20.98 -17.73 12.75
C SER A 166 19.69 -18.54 12.74
N ASN A 167 18.58 -17.90 12.42
CA ASN A 167 17.27 -18.51 12.25
C ASN A 167 16.58 -17.94 10.99
N PRO A 168 16.90 -18.46 9.78
CA PRO A 168 16.40 -17.90 8.52
C PRO A 168 14.87 -17.88 8.40
N SER A 169 14.16 -18.84 9.03
CA SER A 169 12.68 -18.89 9.07
C SER A 169 12.05 -18.03 10.18
N SER A 170 12.85 -17.24 10.90
CA SER A 170 12.39 -16.37 11.97
C SER A 170 11.35 -15.34 11.49
N GLY A 171 10.35 -15.07 12.34
CA GLY A 171 9.41 -13.96 12.14
C GLY A 171 10.06 -12.58 12.01
N ARG A 172 11.30 -12.43 12.53
CA ARG A 172 12.07 -11.17 12.40
C ARG A 172 12.50 -10.90 10.96
N ASN A 173 12.56 -11.92 10.11
CA ASN A 173 12.90 -11.78 8.70
C ASN A 173 11.71 -11.28 7.88
N ARG A 174 10.47 -11.56 8.31
CA ARG A 174 9.24 -11.12 7.64
C ARG A 174 8.93 -9.65 7.96
N ARG A 175 9.58 -8.74 7.25
CA ARG A 175 9.52 -7.32 7.58
C ARG A 175 9.57 -6.40 6.37
N VAL A 176 9.22 -5.16 6.61
CA VAL A 176 9.52 -4.02 5.74
C VAL A 176 10.37 -3.02 6.51
N GLU A 177 11.45 -2.58 5.89
CA GLU A 177 12.33 -1.53 6.41
C GLU A 177 12.22 -0.25 5.58
N PHE A 178 12.65 0.86 6.17
CA PHE A 178 12.59 2.18 5.56
C PHE A 178 13.99 2.77 5.39
N GLY A 179 14.23 3.33 4.23
CA GLY A 179 15.40 4.15 3.94
C GLY A 179 14.97 5.59 3.66
N ILE A 180 15.71 6.56 4.16
CA ILE A 180 15.51 7.97 3.83
C ILE A 180 16.55 8.36 2.79
N VAL A 181 16.09 8.89 1.65
CA VAL A 181 16.98 9.42 0.62
C VAL A 181 17.58 10.72 1.13
N ARG A 182 18.91 10.81 1.05
CA ARG A 182 19.70 11.97 1.48
C ARG A 182 19.89 12.98 0.38
#